data_ba555a4f448a1c1e9e88fb4a7a01e4fc
#
_entry.id   ba555a4f448a1c1e9e88fb4a7a01e4fc
#
_cell.length_a   1.000
_cell.length_b   1.000
_cell.length_c   1.000
_cell.angle_alpha   90.00
_cell.angle_beta   90.00
_cell.angle_gamma   90.00
#
_symmetry.space_group_name_H-M   'P 1'
#
loop_
_entity.id
_entity.type
_entity.pdbx_description
1 polymer ?
#
loop_
_entity_poly.entity_id
_entity_poly.type
_entity_poly.pdbx_seq_one_letter_code
_entity_poly.pdbx_strand_id
1 'polypeptide(L)'
;AMQLANARPLDIAIAGERITAAQADLLRAKALWLPTLNIGTDYLRSDGQIQDIKGKVFGTSKSAFMVGLGPTAVFALSDAIYKPLAAKQVVKSREADKQAAINDSLLTVAESYFKVQEARGDVASALDTVKRSEELADKTRQLSAGLSPPAEASRVRAELARRRQDLEYAYEAWQVQSAELIRVLHLQSGLRVTPQEPPHLKIDLIDPTRTIDELIPIGLTLRPELASQQAQVQASIARLQQEKMRPLIPSILLRGAATNPGGTLSSGLFGGGNNGSMADFGMRNSMDLQVLWELESFGIGNIALKRERQAQNNAAALELYQVQDRVAAEVVAAHAQTVRTTRRIKDAEEGLQYALDTADKNAQGLSQTRRIGDTITLVFRPQEVLVSIQSLQQAYRDYYKAITEHNRAQFRLYRALGHPGQQVGDHSVVLKPKPSDKEISIVEPVYPSATIERVIPLPP
;
A
#
# COMPACT_ATOMS: atom_id res chain seq x y z
N ALA A 1 -15.65 -2.31 -6.89
CA ALA A 1 -14.54 -1.62 -6.19
C ALA A 1 -13.25 -2.44 -6.28
N MET A 2 -13.24 -3.71 -5.88
CA MET A 2 -12.03 -4.55 -5.91
C MET A 2 -11.42 -4.76 -7.30
N GLN A 3 -12.24 -4.96 -8.33
CA GLN A 3 -11.75 -5.05 -9.71
C GLN A 3 -11.09 -3.73 -10.18
N LEU A 4 -11.65 -2.59 -9.78
CA LEU A 4 -11.06 -1.27 -10.05
C LEU A 4 -9.77 -1.05 -9.25
N ALA A 5 -9.70 -1.54 -8.02
CA ALA A 5 -8.48 -1.47 -7.19
C ALA A 5 -7.29 -2.19 -7.82
N ASN A 6 -7.55 -3.31 -8.49
CA ASN A 6 -6.50 -4.07 -9.17
C ASN A 6 -6.04 -3.42 -10.49
N ALA A 7 -6.83 -2.50 -11.04
CA ALA A 7 -6.56 -1.89 -12.34
C ALA A 7 -5.67 -0.62 -12.28
N ARG A 8 -5.64 0.12 -11.16
CA ARG A 8 -5.00 1.46 -11.10
C ARG A 8 -4.29 1.90 -9.82
N PRO A 9 -3.88 1.06 -8.88
CA PRO A 9 -3.24 1.58 -7.68
C PRO A 9 -1.81 2.02 -7.99
N LEU A 10 -1.50 3.27 -7.67
CA LEU A 10 -0.16 3.85 -7.84
C LEU A 10 0.89 3.07 -7.05
N ASP A 11 0.54 2.56 -5.88
CA ASP A 11 1.44 1.77 -5.04
C ASP A 11 1.88 0.46 -5.74
N ILE A 12 0.98 -0.18 -6.49
CA ILE A 12 1.31 -1.38 -7.29
C ILE A 12 2.21 -1.00 -8.47
N ALA A 13 1.94 0.15 -9.13
CA ALA A 13 2.78 0.66 -10.20
C ALA A 13 4.20 0.98 -9.69
N ILE A 14 4.31 1.70 -8.56
CA ILE A 14 5.60 2.00 -7.90
C ILE A 14 6.34 0.71 -7.56
N ALA A 15 5.66 -0.31 -7.02
CA ALA A 15 6.26 -1.60 -6.74
C ALA A 15 6.72 -2.31 -8.03
N GLY A 16 5.98 -2.15 -9.14
CA GLY A 16 6.36 -2.63 -10.47
C GLY A 16 7.67 -2.00 -10.95
N GLU A 17 7.80 -0.67 -10.85
CA GLU A 17 9.03 0.05 -11.23
C GLU A 17 10.23 -0.37 -10.37
N ARG A 18 10.02 -0.66 -9.09
CA ARG A 18 11.08 -1.20 -8.21
C ARG A 18 11.57 -2.58 -8.67
N ILE A 19 10.68 -3.42 -9.23
CA ILE A 19 11.08 -4.70 -9.84
C ILE A 19 11.92 -4.42 -11.10
N THR A 20 11.47 -3.52 -11.97
CA THR A 20 12.21 -3.15 -13.18
C THR A 20 13.61 -2.63 -12.85
N ALA A 21 13.74 -1.79 -11.84
CA ALA A 21 15.04 -1.32 -11.35
C ALA A 21 15.92 -2.49 -10.84
N ALA A 22 15.36 -3.39 -10.04
CA ALA A 22 16.09 -4.56 -9.54
C ALA A 22 16.51 -5.53 -10.66
N GLN A 23 15.68 -5.69 -11.70
CA GLN A 23 16.03 -6.48 -12.89
C GLN A 23 17.17 -5.83 -13.70
N ALA A 24 17.17 -4.50 -13.82
CA ALA A 24 18.27 -3.77 -14.43
C ALA A 24 19.57 -3.93 -13.64
N ASP A 25 19.52 -3.89 -12.31
CA ASP A 25 20.68 -4.16 -11.45
C ASP A 25 21.17 -5.61 -11.61
N LEU A 26 20.27 -6.59 -11.74
CA LEU A 26 20.63 -7.99 -12.04
C LEU A 26 21.29 -8.10 -13.42
N LEU A 27 20.77 -7.42 -14.43
CA LEU A 27 21.38 -7.41 -15.76
C LEU A 27 22.78 -6.79 -15.71
N ARG A 28 22.94 -5.66 -15.01
CA ARG A 28 24.23 -5.03 -14.76
C ARG A 28 25.22 -5.95 -14.04
N ALA A 29 24.74 -6.67 -13.02
CA ALA A 29 25.57 -7.65 -12.32
C ALA A 29 26.00 -8.81 -13.22
N LYS A 30 25.13 -9.31 -14.10
CA LYS A 30 25.45 -10.33 -15.11
C LYS A 30 26.42 -9.81 -16.16
N ALA A 31 26.32 -8.53 -16.51
CA ALA A 31 27.21 -7.90 -17.49
C ALA A 31 28.66 -7.73 -16.99
N LEU A 32 28.96 -8.01 -15.71
CA LEU A 32 30.35 -8.00 -15.19
C LEU A 32 31.29 -8.98 -15.91
N TRP A 33 30.75 -9.94 -16.64
CA TRP A 33 31.54 -10.86 -17.50
C TRP A 33 31.88 -10.25 -18.87
N LEU A 34 31.37 -9.08 -19.20
CA LEU A 34 31.63 -8.43 -20.48
C LEU A 34 32.68 -7.33 -20.32
N PRO A 35 33.57 -7.14 -21.30
CA PRO A 35 34.54 -6.06 -21.27
C PRO A 35 33.84 -4.70 -21.44
N THR A 36 34.41 -3.67 -20.81
CA THR A 36 34.03 -2.30 -21.06
C THR A 36 34.81 -1.77 -22.24
N LEU A 37 34.13 -1.21 -23.23
CA LEU A 37 34.74 -0.61 -24.39
C LEU A 37 34.90 0.88 -24.16
N ASN A 38 36.15 1.34 -24.13
CA ASN A 38 36.45 2.77 -24.02
C ASN A 38 36.83 3.32 -25.41
N ILE A 39 36.18 4.39 -25.79
CA ILE A 39 36.46 5.12 -27.04
C ILE A 39 36.87 6.53 -26.61
N GLY A 40 38.00 7.00 -27.11
CA GLY A 40 38.48 8.31 -26.69
C GLY A 40 39.68 8.81 -27.47
N THR A 41 40.04 10.02 -27.15
CA THR A 41 41.23 10.69 -27.64
C THR A 41 42.09 11.05 -26.45
N ASP A 42 43.40 10.87 -26.60
CA ASP A 42 44.37 11.24 -25.60
C ASP A 42 45.47 12.12 -26.26
N TYR A 43 45.85 13.19 -25.58
CA TYR A 43 46.96 14.04 -25.98
C TYR A 43 47.94 14.14 -24.83
N LEU A 44 49.14 13.63 -25.04
CA LEU A 44 50.24 13.70 -24.10
C LEU A 44 51.32 14.59 -24.68
N ARG A 45 51.81 15.56 -23.87
CA ARG A 45 52.98 16.35 -24.15
C ARG A 45 53.98 16.20 -23.00
N SER A 46 55.26 15.96 -23.36
CA SER A 46 56.35 15.87 -22.40
C SER A 46 57.47 16.80 -22.86
N ASP A 47 57.75 17.81 -22.05
CA ASP A 47 58.85 18.76 -22.24
C ASP A 47 59.86 18.57 -21.10
N GLY A 48 61.13 18.47 -21.38
CA GLY A 48 62.16 18.35 -20.36
C GLY A 48 63.34 17.48 -20.76
N GLN A 49 64.09 17.06 -19.75
CA GLN A 49 65.25 16.21 -19.94
C GLN A 49 64.86 14.75 -19.81
N ILE A 50 65.30 13.96 -20.76
CA ILE A 50 65.20 12.50 -20.69
C ILE A 50 66.60 11.85 -20.74
N GLN A 51 66.73 10.69 -20.14
CA GLN A 51 67.92 9.89 -20.15
C GLN A 51 67.73 8.74 -21.18
N ASP A 52 68.74 8.57 -22.04
CA ASP A 52 68.75 7.42 -22.94
C ASP A 52 69.21 6.14 -22.22
N ILE A 53 69.17 5.02 -22.90
CA ILE A 53 69.58 3.72 -22.36
C ILE A 53 71.06 3.67 -21.99
N LYS A 54 71.90 4.56 -22.59
CA LYS A 54 73.32 4.69 -22.32
C LYS A 54 73.63 5.68 -21.19
N GLY A 55 72.61 6.26 -20.56
CA GLY A 55 72.77 7.20 -19.47
C GLY A 55 72.98 8.64 -19.89
N LYS A 56 72.96 8.99 -21.18
CA LYS A 56 73.11 10.35 -21.64
C LYS A 56 71.85 11.17 -21.46
N VAL A 57 71.95 12.30 -20.80
CA VAL A 57 70.82 13.19 -20.55
C VAL A 57 70.77 14.26 -21.67
N PHE A 58 69.57 14.46 -22.26
CA PHE A 58 69.35 15.50 -23.26
C PHE A 58 67.93 16.08 -23.14
N GLY A 59 67.80 17.34 -23.53
CA GLY A 59 66.50 18.01 -23.57
C GLY A 59 65.66 17.46 -24.74
N THR A 60 64.40 17.20 -24.48
CA THR A 60 63.47 16.80 -25.50
C THR A 60 62.09 17.41 -25.27
N SER A 61 61.40 17.67 -26.35
CA SER A 61 59.98 18.02 -26.34
C SER A 61 59.26 17.06 -27.30
N LYS A 62 58.29 16.32 -26.82
CA LYS A 62 57.53 15.41 -27.64
C LYS A 62 56.04 15.48 -27.28
N SER A 63 55.24 15.33 -28.28
CA SER A 63 53.79 15.21 -28.10
C SER A 63 53.27 13.93 -28.79
N ALA A 64 52.26 13.35 -28.27
CA ALA A 64 51.54 12.23 -28.86
C ALA A 64 50.03 12.53 -28.79
N PHE A 65 49.40 12.35 -29.92
CA PHE A 65 47.93 12.38 -29.98
C PHE A 65 47.43 10.98 -30.38
N MET A 66 46.57 10.46 -29.59
CA MET A 66 46.02 9.12 -29.76
C MET A 66 44.50 9.21 -29.92
N VAL A 67 43.98 8.61 -30.95
CA VAL A 67 42.56 8.36 -31.13
C VAL A 67 42.37 6.87 -31.15
N GLY A 68 41.61 6.34 -30.21
CA GLY A 68 41.58 4.90 -30.11
C GLY A 68 40.31 4.30 -29.51
N LEU A 69 40.25 3.01 -29.72
CA LEU A 69 39.28 2.11 -29.18
C LEU A 69 40.02 1.09 -28.28
N GLY A 70 39.79 1.13 -26.98
CA GLY A 70 40.46 0.26 -26.03
C GLY A 70 39.48 -0.61 -25.27
N PRO A 71 39.43 -1.93 -25.47
CA PRO A 71 38.68 -2.80 -24.57
C PRO A 71 39.40 -2.86 -23.23
N THR A 72 38.68 -2.64 -22.13
CA THR A 72 39.14 -2.88 -20.78
C THR A 72 38.18 -3.85 -20.12
N ALA A 73 38.68 -4.99 -19.70
CA ALA A 73 37.90 -5.95 -18.94
C ALA A 73 38.52 -6.14 -17.59
N VAL A 74 37.76 -5.85 -16.54
CA VAL A 74 38.12 -6.17 -15.16
C VAL A 74 37.18 -7.28 -14.70
N PHE A 75 37.70 -8.50 -14.69
CA PHE A 75 36.96 -9.65 -14.18
C PHE A 75 37.30 -9.84 -12.70
N ALA A 76 36.63 -9.09 -11.82
CA ALA A 76 36.62 -9.42 -10.39
C ALA A 76 35.76 -10.68 -10.22
N LEU A 77 36.39 -11.86 -10.29
CA LEU A 77 35.67 -13.13 -10.36
C LEU A 77 34.72 -13.34 -9.18
N SER A 78 35.12 -12.94 -7.98
CA SER A 78 34.23 -12.97 -6.80
C SER A 78 32.98 -12.13 -7.03
N ASP A 79 33.10 -10.91 -7.59
CA ASP A 79 32.02 -10.01 -7.89
C ASP A 79 31.13 -10.57 -9.00
N ALA A 80 31.72 -11.07 -10.07
CA ALA A 80 31.01 -11.62 -11.23
C ALA A 80 30.19 -12.88 -10.88
N ILE A 81 30.59 -13.64 -9.85
CA ILE A 81 29.86 -14.83 -9.38
C ILE A 81 28.76 -14.43 -8.37
N TYR A 82 29.09 -13.66 -7.33
CA TYR A 82 28.21 -13.46 -6.19
C TYR A 82 27.25 -12.27 -6.34
N LYS A 83 27.63 -11.20 -7.06
CA LYS A 83 26.72 -10.06 -7.29
C LYS A 83 25.44 -10.46 -8.04
N PRO A 84 25.48 -11.28 -9.11
CA PRO A 84 24.26 -11.77 -9.75
C PRO A 84 23.40 -12.63 -8.84
N LEU A 85 24.02 -13.45 -7.97
CA LEU A 85 23.29 -14.27 -6.99
C LEU A 85 22.55 -13.38 -5.99
N ALA A 86 23.21 -12.38 -5.43
CA ALA A 86 22.60 -11.42 -4.52
C ALA A 86 21.49 -10.61 -5.22
N ALA A 87 21.77 -10.08 -6.42
CA ALA A 87 20.79 -9.31 -7.19
C ALA A 87 19.55 -10.13 -7.56
N LYS A 88 19.71 -11.41 -7.91
CA LYS A 88 18.59 -12.32 -8.15
C LYS A 88 17.68 -12.47 -6.94
N GLN A 89 18.23 -12.52 -5.73
CA GLN A 89 17.42 -12.58 -4.51
C GLN A 89 16.73 -11.24 -4.23
N VAL A 90 17.38 -10.11 -4.55
CA VAL A 90 16.74 -8.79 -4.45
C VAL A 90 15.54 -8.70 -5.40
N VAL A 91 15.64 -9.22 -6.64
CA VAL A 91 14.47 -9.27 -7.56
C VAL A 91 13.33 -10.06 -6.94
N LYS A 92 13.60 -11.25 -6.38
CA LYS A 92 12.57 -12.05 -5.69
C LYS A 92 11.94 -11.31 -4.51
N SER A 93 12.75 -10.58 -3.72
CA SER A 93 12.25 -9.74 -2.65
C SER A 93 11.28 -8.69 -3.19
N ARG A 94 11.64 -7.99 -4.29
CA ARG A 94 10.75 -6.96 -4.90
C ARG A 94 9.49 -7.54 -5.52
N GLU A 95 9.53 -8.75 -6.06
CA GLU A 95 8.33 -9.47 -6.53
C GLU A 95 7.37 -9.78 -5.37
N ALA A 96 7.90 -10.23 -4.25
CA ALA A 96 7.13 -10.45 -3.03
C ALA A 96 6.58 -9.13 -2.44
N ASP A 97 7.39 -8.05 -2.42
CA ASP A 97 6.95 -6.71 -2.01
C ASP A 97 5.78 -6.21 -2.87
N LYS A 98 5.81 -6.47 -4.18
CA LYS A 98 4.68 -6.12 -5.07
C LYS A 98 3.41 -6.87 -4.69
N GLN A 99 3.51 -8.17 -4.37
CA GLN A 99 2.34 -8.93 -3.92
C GLN A 99 1.80 -8.41 -2.59
N ALA A 100 2.68 -8.02 -1.65
CA ALA A 100 2.29 -7.36 -0.41
C ALA A 100 1.54 -6.04 -0.69
N ALA A 101 2.06 -5.21 -1.59
CA ALA A 101 1.43 -3.95 -1.98
C ALA A 101 0.04 -4.16 -2.61
N ILE A 102 -0.15 -5.21 -3.40
CA ILE A 102 -1.46 -5.60 -3.95
C ILE A 102 -2.43 -5.94 -2.81
N ASN A 103 -2.01 -6.78 -1.87
CA ASN A 103 -2.84 -7.20 -0.74
C ASN A 103 -3.22 -6.01 0.15
N ASP A 104 -2.29 -5.10 0.42
CA ASP A 104 -2.52 -3.89 1.23
C ASP A 104 -3.45 -2.89 0.51
N SER A 105 -3.28 -2.71 -0.79
CA SER A 105 -4.14 -1.85 -1.60
C SER A 105 -5.60 -2.36 -1.59
N LEU A 106 -5.78 -3.67 -1.77
CA LEU A 106 -7.11 -4.30 -1.75
C LEU A 106 -7.77 -4.18 -0.36
N LEU A 107 -7.00 -4.36 0.72
CA LEU A 107 -7.51 -4.13 2.08
C LEU A 107 -7.95 -2.67 2.26
N THR A 108 -7.13 -1.72 1.85
CA THR A 108 -7.43 -0.28 1.96
C THR A 108 -8.70 0.09 1.20
N VAL A 109 -8.88 -0.45 -0.01
CA VAL A 109 -10.11 -0.27 -0.80
C VAL A 109 -11.32 -0.88 -0.10
N ALA A 110 -11.20 -2.11 0.42
CA ALA A 110 -12.28 -2.75 1.14
C ALA A 110 -12.68 -1.96 2.40
N GLU A 111 -11.71 -1.52 3.20
CA GLU A 111 -11.96 -0.71 4.39
C GLU A 111 -12.65 0.63 4.05
N SER A 112 -12.21 1.30 2.98
CA SER A 112 -12.82 2.55 2.53
C SER A 112 -14.23 2.33 1.98
N TYR A 113 -14.44 1.22 1.26
CA TYR A 113 -15.77 0.84 0.75
C TYR A 113 -16.78 0.62 1.90
N PHE A 114 -16.39 -0.11 2.95
CA PHE A 114 -17.29 -0.34 4.09
C PHE A 114 -17.56 0.93 4.91
N LYS A 115 -16.65 1.90 4.92
CA LYS A 115 -16.93 3.23 5.51
C LYS A 115 -18.00 3.98 4.72
N VAL A 116 -17.99 3.88 3.38
CA VAL A 116 -19.06 4.46 2.55
C VAL A 116 -20.40 3.76 2.83
N GLN A 117 -20.38 2.44 3.02
CA GLN A 117 -21.56 1.66 3.41
C GLN A 117 -22.13 2.10 4.77
N GLU A 118 -21.26 2.28 5.78
CA GLU A 118 -21.64 2.80 7.10
C GLU A 118 -22.30 4.17 7.00
N ALA A 119 -21.64 5.12 6.31
CA ALA A 119 -22.19 6.45 6.12
C ALA A 119 -23.54 6.45 5.37
N ARG A 120 -23.75 5.55 4.42
CA ARG A 120 -25.05 5.34 3.77
C ARG A 120 -26.10 4.81 4.75
N GLY A 121 -25.71 3.90 5.64
CA GLY A 121 -26.57 3.41 6.72
C GLY A 121 -26.98 4.54 7.68
N ASP A 122 -26.03 5.43 8.02
CA ASP A 122 -26.31 6.60 8.85
C ASP A 122 -27.29 7.56 8.19
N VAL A 123 -27.20 7.80 6.88
CA VAL A 123 -28.19 8.60 6.14
C VAL A 123 -29.56 7.95 6.19
N ALA A 124 -29.66 6.64 5.97
CA ALA A 124 -30.95 5.93 6.03
C ALA A 124 -31.59 6.03 7.42
N SER A 125 -30.79 5.87 8.48
CA SER A 125 -31.25 6.00 9.87
C SER A 125 -31.67 7.44 10.21
N ALA A 126 -30.92 8.44 9.74
CA ALA A 126 -31.27 9.84 9.95
C ALA A 126 -32.57 10.23 9.25
N LEU A 127 -32.80 9.72 8.03
CA LEU A 127 -34.07 9.92 7.31
C LEU A 127 -35.25 9.33 8.06
N ASP A 128 -35.15 8.08 8.59
CA ASP A 128 -36.21 7.47 9.39
C ASP A 128 -36.49 8.27 10.66
N THR A 129 -35.45 8.68 11.37
CA THR A 129 -35.63 9.46 12.62
C THR A 129 -36.15 10.87 12.39
N VAL A 130 -35.80 11.52 11.28
CA VAL A 130 -36.42 12.81 10.88
C VAL A 130 -37.91 12.63 10.62
N LYS A 131 -38.29 11.61 9.83
CA LYS A 131 -39.69 11.30 9.54
C LYS A 131 -40.50 11.06 10.81
N ARG A 132 -40.00 10.20 11.71
CA ARG A 132 -40.64 9.93 13.02
C ARG A 132 -40.76 11.19 13.89
N SER A 133 -39.76 12.07 13.85
CA SER A 133 -39.78 13.35 14.58
C SER A 133 -40.74 14.36 13.97
N GLU A 134 -40.95 14.35 12.66
CA GLU A 134 -41.98 15.14 11.97
C GLU A 134 -43.40 14.69 12.38
N GLU A 135 -43.63 13.36 12.33
CA GLU A 135 -44.91 12.80 12.78
C GLU A 135 -45.21 13.11 14.25
N LEU A 136 -44.17 13.05 15.13
CA LEU A 136 -44.29 13.44 16.53
C LEU A 136 -44.60 14.91 16.68
N ALA A 137 -43.97 15.80 15.91
CA ALA A 137 -44.19 17.24 15.99
C ALA A 137 -45.62 17.58 15.59
N ASP A 138 -46.16 16.96 14.54
CA ASP A 138 -47.54 17.18 14.08
C ASP A 138 -48.56 16.67 15.10
N LYS A 139 -48.39 15.48 15.64
CA LYS A 139 -49.24 14.92 16.70
C LYS A 139 -49.21 15.76 17.96
N THR A 140 -48.00 16.17 18.40
CA THR A 140 -47.88 17.03 19.60
C THR A 140 -48.52 18.38 19.43
N ARG A 141 -48.48 18.97 18.22
CA ARG A 141 -49.18 20.21 17.90
C ARG A 141 -50.68 20.06 18.02
N GLN A 142 -51.27 18.96 17.55
CA GLN A 142 -52.69 18.67 17.70
C GLN A 142 -53.07 18.47 19.17
N LEU A 143 -52.25 17.79 19.94
CA LEU A 143 -52.47 17.54 21.37
C LEU A 143 -52.30 18.79 22.26
N SER A 144 -51.56 19.81 21.81
CA SER A 144 -51.33 21.06 22.55
C SER A 144 -52.60 21.91 22.66
N ALA A 145 -53.65 21.59 21.89
CA ALA A 145 -54.95 22.26 21.95
C ALA A 145 -55.79 21.93 23.21
N GLY A 146 -55.26 21.12 24.17
CA GLY A 146 -55.98 20.85 25.42
C GLY A 146 -55.41 19.70 26.27
N LEU A 147 -54.54 18.89 25.74
CA LEU A 147 -54.03 17.66 26.40
C LEU A 147 -52.53 17.70 26.73
N SER A 148 -51.76 18.62 26.15
CA SER A 148 -50.30 18.73 26.37
C SER A 148 -49.87 20.18 26.63
N PRO A 149 -48.91 20.44 27.52
CA PRO A 149 -48.37 21.77 27.75
C PRO A 149 -47.76 22.37 26.48
N PRO A 150 -47.92 23.70 26.21
CA PRO A 150 -47.31 24.34 25.03
C PRO A 150 -45.79 24.20 24.94
N ALA A 151 -45.11 24.09 26.08
CA ALA A 151 -43.67 23.87 26.18
C ALA A 151 -43.24 22.54 25.52
N GLU A 152 -44.05 21.50 25.53
CA GLU A 152 -43.76 20.20 24.90
C GLU A 152 -43.70 20.35 23.35
N ALA A 153 -44.60 21.13 22.78
CA ALA A 153 -44.56 21.40 21.32
C ALA A 153 -43.28 22.13 20.92
N SER A 154 -42.81 23.08 21.73
CA SER A 154 -41.56 23.78 21.47
C SER A 154 -40.34 22.85 21.60
N ARG A 155 -40.35 21.96 22.60
CA ARG A 155 -39.28 20.95 22.81
C ARG A 155 -39.18 19.97 21.63
N VAL A 156 -40.31 19.44 21.17
CA VAL A 156 -40.34 18.50 20.04
C VAL A 156 -39.89 19.19 18.76
N ARG A 157 -40.25 20.46 18.52
CA ARG A 157 -39.78 21.23 17.36
C ARG A 157 -38.27 21.49 17.41
N ALA A 158 -37.71 21.79 18.56
CA ALA A 158 -36.26 21.95 18.75
C ALA A 158 -35.51 20.64 18.44
N GLU A 159 -36.07 19.51 18.88
CA GLU A 159 -35.49 18.23 18.57
C GLU A 159 -35.61 17.84 17.10
N LEU A 160 -36.72 18.14 16.45
CA LEU A 160 -36.87 17.97 14.99
C LEU A 160 -35.81 18.79 14.23
N ALA A 161 -35.55 20.02 14.63
CA ALA A 161 -34.49 20.83 14.03
C ALA A 161 -33.11 20.17 14.19
N ARG A 162 -32.85 19.57 15.38
CA ARG A 162 -31.63 18.80 15.63
C ARG A 162 -31.53 17.57 14.71
N ARG A 163 -32.62 16.78 14.55
CA ARG A 163 -32.63 15.61 13.66
C ARG A 163 -32.35 15.98 12.20
N ARG A 164 -32.91 17.10 11.74
CA ARG A 164 -32.63 17.63 10.40
C ARG A 164 -31.14 18.01 10.25
N GLN A 165 -30.56 18.59 11.29
CA GLN A 165 -29.13 18.89 11.31
C GLN A 165 -28.28 17.60 11.30
N ASP A 166 -28.66 16.57 12.07
CA ASP A 166 -28.01 15.25 12.06
C ASP A 166 -28.05 14.59 10.66
N LEU A 167 -29.13 14.79 9.91
CA LEU A 167 -29.25 14.30 8.54
C LEU A 167 -28.25 15.00 7.61
N GLU A 168 -28.05 16.30 7.73
CA GLU A 168 -27.06 17.03 6.94
C GLU A 168 -25.63 16.56 7.27
N TYR A 169 -25.32 16.31 8.54
CA TYR A 169 -24.06 15.70 8.94
C TYR A 169 -23.86 14.29 8.34
N ALA A 170 -24.91 13.49 8.27
CA ALA A 170 -24.84 12.18 7.65
C ALA A 170 -24.57 12.25 6.14
N TYR A 171 -25.19 13.22 5.44
CA TYR A 171 -24.90 13.48 4.02
C TYR A 171 -23.48 13.97 3.80
N GLU A 172 -22.98 14.87 4.64
CA GLU A 172 -21.58 15.32 4.61
C GLU A 172 -20.62 14.13 4.80
N ALA A 173 -20.86 13.30 5.82
CA ALA A 173 -20.04 12.12 6.08
C ALA A 173 -20.02 11.17 4.87
N TRP A 174 -21.15 10.92 4.23
CA TRP A 174 -21.21 10.10 3.02
C TRP A 174 -20.42 10.70 1.86
N GLN A 175 -20.49 12.01 1.64
CA GLN A 175 -19.69 12.69 0.61
C GLN A 175 -18.18 12.58 0.90
N VAL A 176 -17.77 12.82 2.15
CA VAL A 176 -16.36 12.71 2.58
C VAL A 176 -15.83 11.28 2.41
N GLN A 177 -16.59 10.26 2.86
CA GLN A 177 -16.17 8.87 2.69
C GLN A 177 -16.15 8.43 1.22
N SER A 178 -17.08 8.95 0.40
CA SER A 178 -17.07 8.73 -1.05
C SER A 178 -15.82 9.34 -1.71
N ALA A 179 -15.45 10.56 -1.33
CA ALA A 179 -14.26 11.22 -1.84
C ALA A 179 -12.97 10.44 -1.45
N GLU A 180 -12.91 9.91 -0.23
CA GLU A 180 -11.79 9.08 0.21
C GLU A 180 -11.70 7.76 -0.58
N LEU A 181 -12.82 7.10 -0.82
CA LEU A 181 -12.83 5.89 -1.67
C LEU A 181 -12.40 6.20 -3.12
N ILE A 182 -12.84 7.33 -3.68
CA ILE A 182 -12.44 7.80 -5.01
C ILE A 182 -10.94 8.07 -5.05
N ARG A 183 -10.39 8.70 -4.00
CA ARG A 183 -8.95 8.93 -3.85
C ARG A 183 -8.16 7.62 -3.83
N VAL A 184 -8.59 6.65 -3.05
CA VAL A 184 -7.95 5.33 -2.94
C VAL A 184 -8.04 4.54 -4.26
N LEU A 185 -9.13 4.71 -5.02
CA LEU A 185 -9.32 4.08 -6.33
C LEU A 185 -8.69 4.88 -7.48
N HIS A 186 -8.10 6.05 -7.21
CA HIS A 186 -7.53 6.97 -8.21
C HIS A 186 -8.52 7.30 -9.35
N LEU A 187 -9.80 7.47 -9.00
CA LEU A 187 -10.83 7.88 -9.94
C LEU A 187 -10.91 9.42 -10.02
N GLN A 188 -11.65 9.91 -11.02
CA GLN A 188 -11.85 11.34 -11.20
C GLN A 188 -12.59 11.95 -10.01
N SER A 189 -12.08 13.07 -9.47
CA SER A 189 -12.67 13.79 -8.33
C SER A 189 -14.06 14.33 -8.66
N GLY A 190 -14.92 14.43 -7.63
CA GLY A 190 -16.27 15.01 -7.78
C GLY A 190 -17.40 14.01 -8.02
N LEU A 191 -17.09 12.72 -8.12
CA LEU A 191 -18.10 11.66 -8.18
C LEU A 191 -18.58 11.31 -6.76
N ARG A 192 -19.86 10.94 -6.62
CA ARG A 192 -20.38 10.31 -5.39
C ARG A 192 -20.55 8.83 -5.61
N VAL A 193 -19.96 8.02 -4.73
CA VAL A 193 -20.06 6.57 -4.82
C VAL A 193 -21.35 6.12 -4.13
N THR A 194 -22.14 5.34 -4.87
CA THR A 194 -23.31 4.66 -4.32
C THR A 194 -23.04 3.15 -4.38
N PRO A 195 -22.80 2.49 -3.24
CA PRO A 195 -22.70 1.05 -3.17
C PRO A 195 -24.01 0.39 -3.66
N GLN A 196 -23.88 -0.68 -4.43
CA GLN A 196 -25.07 -1.43 -4.89
C GLN A 196 -25.59 -2.37 -3.79
N GLU A 197 -24.69 -2.90 -2.98
CA GLU A 197 -25.03 -3.77 -1.88
C GLU A 197 -25.70 -3.02 -0.73
N PRO A 198 -26.63 -3.65 -0.01
CA PRO A 198 -27.30 -3.00 1.11
C PRO A 198 -26.34 -2.77 2.29
N PRO A 199 -26.55 -1.71 3.12
CA PRO A 199 -25.66 -1.39 4.24
C PRO A 199 -25.58 -2.47 5.33
N HIS A 200 -26.58 -3.36 5.40
CA HIS A 200 -26.64 -4.45 6.37
C HIS A 200 -26.00 -5.76 5.88
N LEU A 201 -25.31 -5.75 4.73
CA LEU A 201 -24.64 -6.95 4.21
C LEU A 201 -23.50 -7.38 5.12
N LYS A 202 -23.61 -8.58 5.69
CA LYS A 202 -22.59 -9.25 6.47
C LYS A 202 -21.76 -10.17 5.58
N ILE A 203 -20.44 -10.08 5.64
CA ILE A 203 -19.50 -10.90 4.87
C ILE A 203 -18.68 -11.76 5.83
N ASP A 204 -18.72 -13.06 5.65
CA ASP A 204 -17.91 -14.03 6.38
C ASP A 204 -16.93 -14.70 5.38
N LEU A 205 -15.65 -14.26 5.40
CA LEU A 205 -14.60 -14.82 4.54
C LEU A 205 -13.89 -15.98 5.22
N ILE A 206 -13.71 -15.88 6.52
CA ILE A 206 -13.02 -16.88 7.35
C ILE A 206 -13.93 -17.23 8.51
N ASP A 207 -14.11 -18.53 8.74
CA ASP A 207 -14.91 -19.03 9.83
C ASP A 207 -14.32 -18.57 11.19
N PRO A 208 -15.09 -17.83 12.00
CA PRO A 208 -14.62 -17.33 13.29
C PRO A 208 -14.43 -18.42 14.34
N THR A 209 -14.83 -19.67 14.05
CA THR A 209 -14.65 -20.82 14.95
C THR A 209 -13.25 -21.44 14.85
N ARG A 210 -12.47 -21.12 13.80
CA ARG A 210 -11.09 -21.60 13.67
C ARG A 210 -10.22 -21.12 14.79
N THR A 211 -9.31 -21.99 15.25
CA THR A 211 -8.40 -21.66 16.36
C THR A 211 -7.20 -20.81 15.89
N ILE A 212 -6.64 -20.04 16.81
CA ILE A 212 -5.44 -19.23 16.54
C ILE A 212 -4.27 -20.14 16.15
N ASP A 213 -4.15 -21.30 16.77
CA ASP A 213 -3.07 -22.27 16.51
C ASP A 213 -3.08 -22.82 15.09
N GLU A 214 -4.25 -22.86 14.44
CA GLU A 214 -4.38 -23.23 13.01
C GLU A 214 -4.06 -22.05 12.08
N LEU A 215 -4.36 -20.82 12.50
CA LEU A 215 -4.24 -19.64 11.64
C LEU A 215 -2.84 -19.05 11.60
N ILE A 216 -2.08 -19.07 12.70
CA ILE A 216 -0.70 -18.55 12.75
C ILE A 216 0.20 -19.24 11.73
N PRO A 217 0.26 -20.59 11.64
CA PRO A 217 1.10 -21.27 10.63
C PRO A 217 0.74 -20.89 9.20
N ILE A 218 -0.55 -20.67 8.91
CA ILE A 218 -1.01 -20.24 7.57
C ILE A 218 -0.43 -18.85 7.25
N GLY A 219 -0.55 -17.89 8.17
CA GLY A 219 0.01 -16.56 8.00
C GLY A 219 1.53 -16.58 7.83
N LEU A 220 2.24 -17.38 8.64
CA LEU A 220 3.69 -17.52 8.54
C LEU A 220 4.17 -18.20 7.25
N THR A 221 3.31 -18.93 6.56
CA THR A 221 3.66 -19.62 5.30
C THR A 221 3.30 -18.79 4.07
N LEU A 222 2.17 -18.11 4.07
CA LEU A 222 1.60 -17.49 2.86
C LEU A 222 1.88 -15.98 2.73
N ARG A 223 2.38 -15.32 3.79
CA ARG A 223 2.61 -13.87 3.76
C ARG A 223 3.78 -13.49 2.84
N PRO A 224 3.54 -12.62 1.84
CA PRO A 224 4.58 -12.21 0.90
C PRO A 224 5.69 -11.39 1.56
N GLU A 225 5.44 -10.67 2.66
CA GLU A 225 6.45 -9.92 3.40
C GLU A 225 7.53 -10.85 3.99
N LEU A 226 7.14 -12.05 4.41
CA LEU A 226 8.09 -13.06 4.89
C LEU A 226 8.94 -13.60 3.74
N ALA A 227 8.35 -13.85 2.58
CA ALA A 227 9.09 -14.27 1.39
C ALA A 227 10.07 -13.18 0.93
N SER A 228 9.68 -11.90 1.02
CA SER A 228 10.56 -10.77 0.75
C SER A 228 11.77 -10.77 1.70
N GLN A 229 11.53 -10.86 3.00
CA GLN A 229 12.60 -10.81 4.00
C GLN A 229 13.51 -12.04 3.92
N GLN A 230 12.97 -13.23 3.66
CA GLN A 230 13.79 -14.43 3.40
C GLN A 230 14.71 -14.24 2.19
N ALA A 231 14.20 -13.64 1.10
CA ALA A 231 15.02 -13.34 -0.06
C ALA A 231 16.12 -12.31 0.26
N GLN A 232 15.87 -11.33 1.12
CA GLN A 232 16.89 -10.38 1.59
C GLN A 232 17.96 -11.06 2.45
N VAL A 233 17.60 -12.00 3.32
CA VAL A 233 18.57 -12.83 4.05
C VAL A 233 19.44 -13.60 3.08
N GLN A 234 18.87 -14.22 2.05
CA GLN A 234 19.65 -14.93 1.04
C GLN A 234 20.57 -14.00 0.24
N ALA A 235 20.13 -12.77 -0.06
CA ALA A 235 20.97 -11.77 -0.69
C ALA A 235 22.15 -11.36 0.20
N SER A 236 21.94 -11.20 1.51
CA SER A 236 22.99 -10.86 2.46
C SER A 236 24.00 -12.00 2.64
N ILE A 237 23.55 -13.26 2.62
CA ILE A 237 24.43 -14.44 2.62
C ILE A 237 25.33 -14.44 1.37
N ALA A 238 24.75 -14.17 0.19
CA ALA A 238 25.54 -14.13 -1.04
C ALA A 238 26.60 -13.01 -1.00
N ARG A 239 26.27 -11.83 -0.45
CA ARG A 239 27.22 -10.72 -0.25
C ARG A 239 28.31 -11.08 0.78
N LEU A 240 27.96 -11.79 1.86
CA LEU A 240 28.95 -12.25 2.83
C LEU A 240 29.90 -13.29 2.20
N GLN A 241 29.38 -14.21 1.39
CA GLN A 241 30.21 -15.18 0.67
C GLN A 241 31.13 -14.49 -0.33
N GLN A 242 30.66 -13.45 -1.02
CA GLN A 242 31.50 -12.63 -1.91
C GLN A 242 32.73 -12.08 -1.18
N GLU A 243 32.55 -11.45 -0.01
CA GLU A 243 33.67 -10.89 0.73
C GLU A 243 34.59 -11.97 1.37
N LYS A 244 34.04 -13.12 1.75
CA LYS A 244 34.86 -14.27 2.21
C LYS A 244 35.77 -14.82 1.11
N MET A 245 35.28 -14.81 -0.12
CA MET A 245 36.00 -15.40 -1.27
C MET A 245 36.90 -14.39 -1.98
N ARG A 246 36.71 -13.07 -1.78
CA ARG A 246 37.49 -12.01 -2.46
C ARG A 246 39.00 -12.16 -2.31
N PRO A 247 39.59 -12.39 -1.13
CA PRO A 247 41.03 -12.57 -0.98
C PRO A 247 41.56 -13.88 -1.55
N LEU A 248 40.67 -14.84 -1.83
CA LEU A 248 41.06 -16.18 -2.33
C LEU A 248 40.98 -16.27 -3.85
N ILE A 249 40.06 -15.50 -4.45
CA ILE A 249 39.78 -15.53 -5.88
C ILE A 249 40.42 -14.29 -6.53
N PRO A 250 41.37 -14.45 -7.46
CA PRO A 250 42.01 -13.32 -8.11
C PRO A 250 41.06 -12.54 -9.02
N SER A 251 41.35 -11.30 -9.22
CA SER A 251 40.80 -10.47 -10.28
C SER A 251 41.65 -10.54 -11.51
N ILE A 252 41.05 -10.67 -12.67
CA ILE A 252 41.75 -10.68 -13.96
C ILE A 252 41.50 -9.32 -14.61
N LEU A 253 42.57 -8.56 -14.81
CA LEU A 253 42.54 -7.31 -15.56
C LEU A 253 43.08 -7.56 -16.95
N LEU A 254 42.27 -7.42 -17.95
CA LEU A 254 42.63 -7.41 -19.36
C LEU A 254 42.50 -5.99 -19.86
N ARG A 255 43.58 -5.38 -20.24
CA ARG A 255 43.60 -4.06 -20.85
C ARG A 255 44.17 -4.18 -22.24
N GLY A 256 43.36 -4.00 -23.24
CA GLY A 256 43.81 -3.69 -24.58
C GLY A 256 44.08 -2.19 -24.64
N ALA A 257 45.34 -1.78 -24.59
CA ALA A 257 45.64 -0.39 -24.89
C ALA A 257 45.49 -0.20 -26.37
N ALA A 258 44.43 0.47 -26.69
CA ALA A 258 44.17 1.16 -27.91
C ALA A 258 45.04 0.71 -29.06
N THR A 259 44.53 -0.13 -29.78
CA THR A 259 44.60 0.03 -31.18
C THR A 259 44.29 1.48 -31.54
N ASN A 260 45.28 2.22 -31.91
CA ASN A 260 45.06 3.53 -32.51
C ASN A 260 44.78 3.30 -34.02
N PRO A 261 43.55 3.14 -34.46
CA PRO A 261 43.28 3.07 -35.89
C PRO A 261 43.61 4.37 -36.60
N GLY A 262 43.65 5.47 -35.83
CA GLY A 262 44.07 6.77 -36.35
C GLY A 262 45.53 7.11 -36.17
N GLY A 263 46.33 6.21 -35.53
CA GLY A 263 47.77 6.42 -35.36
C GLY A 263 48.21 7.27 -34.19
N THR A 264 49.51 7.31 -33.97
CA THR A 264 50.13 8.15 -32.97
C THR A 264 50.86 9.28 -33.68
N LEU A 265 50.56 10.52 -33.33
CA LEU A 265 51.33 11.67 -33.74
C LEU A 265 52.56 11.72 -32.83
N SER A 266 53.71 11.40 -33.37
CA SER A 266 54.95 11.71 -32.70
C SER A 266 55.65 12.88 -33.40
N SER A 267 55.94 13.89 -32.63
CA SER A 267 56.65 15.11 -32.92
C SER A 267 55.88 16.33 -33.50
N GLY A 268 55.90 17.34 -32.76
CA GLY A 268 56.06 18.73 -33.13
C GLY A 268 54.84 19.56 -33.51
N LEU A 269 53.73 19.05 -33.99
CA LEU A 269 52.69 19.96 -34.51
C LEU A 269 51.93 20.68 -33.37
N PHE A 270 51.77 20.05 -32.26
CA PHE A 270 51.12 20.64 -31.09
C PHE A 270 52.15 21.19 -30.09
N GLY A 271 53.29 21.55 -30.55
CA GLY A 271 54.24 22.36 -29.83
C GLY A 271 55.44 21.68 -29.22
N GLY A 272 55.98 20.72 -29.82
CA GLY A 272 57.25 20.20 -29.37
C GLY A 272 57.80 19.09 -30.21
N GLY A 273 58.97 19.22 -30.68
CA GLY A 273 59.75 18.29 -31.43
C GLY A 273 60.50 18.98 -32.57
N ASN A 274 61.65 18.47 -32.84
CA ASN A 274 62.61 19.09 -33.79
C ASN A 274 62.14 19.13 -35.22
N ASN A 275 61.04 18.44 -35.56
CA ASN A 275 60.67 18.28 -36.97
C ASN A 275 59.34 18.92 -37.40
N GLY A 276 58.54 19.45 -36.51
CA GLY A 276 57.33 20.21 -36.89
C GLY A 276 56.31 19.46 -37.83
N SER A 277 56.51 18.19 -38.10
CA SER A 277 55.68 17.46 -39.07
C SER A 277 54.82 16.39 -38.37
N MET A 278 53.56 16.27 -38.84
CA MET A 278 52.65 15.19 -38.46
C MET A 278 52.93 13.90 -39.25
N ALA A 279 54.17 13.54 -39.41
CA ALA A 279 54.57 12.54 -40.40
C ALA A 279 54.41 11.07 -39.98
N ASP A 280 54.37 10.80 -38.69
CA ASP A 280 54.46 9.44 -38.17
C ASP A 280 53.13 8.99 -37.54
N PHE A 281 52.16 8.68 -38.40
CA PHE A 281 50.95 7.99 -37.96
C PHE A 281 51.19 6.47 -38.13
N GLY A 282 51.15 5.74 -37.01
CA GLY A 282 51.30 4.31 -36.98
C GLY A 282 50.30 3.63 -36.04
N MET A 283 49.84 2.49 -36.43
CA MET A 283 48.99 1.69 -35.55
C MET A 283 49.84 1.14 -34.41
N ARG A 284 49.42 1.35 -33.16
CA ARG A 284 50.02 0.79 -31.98
C ARG A 284 49.05 -0.11 -31.24
N ASN A 285 49.35 -1.39 -31.13
CA ASN A 285 48.61 -2.35 -30.33
C ASN A 285 49.42 -2.71 -29.09
N SER A 286 48.83 -2.62 -27.94
CA SER A 286 49.35 -3.19 -26.71
C SER A 286 48.25 -3.94 -25.98
N MET A 287 48.60 -5.08 -25.43
CA MET A 287 47.71 -5.91 -24.63
C MET A 287 48.42 -6.19 -23.31
N ASP A 288 47.69 -5.92 -22.24
CA ASP A 288 48.15 -6.16 -20.87
C ASP A 288 47.20 -7.12 -20.17
N LEU A 289 47.72 -8.21 -19.61
CA LEU A 289 46.97 -9.17 -18.83
C LEU A 289 47.60 -9.24 -17.43
N GLN A 290 46.82 -8.87 -16.42
CA GLN A 290 47.24 -8.93 -15.04
C GLN A 290 46.30 -9.83 -14.23
N VAL A 291 46.88 -10.63 -13.35
CA VAL A 291 46.15 -11.46 -12.39
C VAL A 291 46.50 -10.93 -11.00
N LEU A 292 45.52 -10.38 -10.31
CA LEU A 292 45.71 -9.62 -9.08
C LEU A 292 44.92 -10.25 -7.92
N TRP A 293 45.63 -10.52 -6.83
CA TRP A 293 45.00 -10.79 -5.53
C TRP A 293 44.94 -9.52 -4.72
N GLU A 294 43.75 -9.15 -4.30
CA GLU A 294 43.50 -7.91 -3.56
C GLU A 294 43.54 -8.19 -2.05
N LEU A 295 44.60 -7.75 -1.40
CA LEU A 295 44.77 -7.76 0.04
C LEU A 295 44.71 -6.31 0.54
N GLU A 296 43.51 -5.83 0.76
CA GLU A 296 43.25 -4.44 1.20
C GLU A 296 43.90 -4.18 2.55
N SER A 297 44.83 -3.20 2.61
CA SER A 297 45.54 -2.81 3.82
C SER A 297 46.19 -4.02 4.53
N PHE A 298 46.97 -4.83 3.78
CA PHE A 298 47.58 -6.08 4.27
C PHE A 298 46.58 -7.13 4.81
N GLY A 299 45.36 -7.11 4.30
CA GLY A 299 44.28 -8.04 4.68
C GLY A 299 43.40 -7.55 5.84
N ILE A 300 43.78 -6.46 6.55
CA ILE A 300 42.96 -5.90 7.62
C ILE A 300 41.65 -5.35 7.07
N GLY A 301 41.68 -4.68 5.91
CA GLY A 301 40.47 -4.18 5.19
C GLY A 301 39.51 -5.31 4.84
N ASN A 302 40.02 -6.42 4.31
CA ASN A 302 39.22 -7.61 4.01
C ASN A 302 38.55 -8.21 5.26
N ILE A 303 39.27 -8.22 6.40
CA ILE A 303 38.72 -8.70 7.69
C ILE A 303 37.59 -7.76 8.15
N ALA A 304 37.78 -6.44 8.02
CA ALA A 304 36.75 -5.42 8.39
C ALA A 304 35.49 -5.56 7.52
N LEU A 305 35.65 -5.64 6.20
CA LEU A 305 34.54 -5.86 5.26
C LEU A 305 33.77 -7.17 5.54
N LYS A 306 34.51 -8.26 5.80
CA LYS A 306 33.89 -9.52 6.19
C LYS A 306 33.06 -9.39 7.48
N ARG A 307 33.57 -8.68 8.50
CA ARG A 307 32.84 -8.42 9.75
C ARG A 307 31.62 -7.57 9.51
N GLU A 308 31.74 -6.54 8.68
CA GLU A 308 30.60 -5.69 8.27
C GLU A 308 29.51 -6.54 7.61
N ARG A 309 29.83 -7.35 6.61
CA ARG A 309 28.87 -8.24 5.93
C ARG A 309 28.28 -9.29 6.85
N GLN A 310 29.06 -9.78 7.82
CA GLN A 310 28.55 -10.70 8.83
C GLN A 310 27.52 -10.00 9.73
N ALA A 311 27.79 -8.78 10.16
CA ALA A 311 26.84 -7.99 10.95
C ALA A 311 25.57 -7.68 10.17
N GLN A 312 25.68 -7.31 8.87
CA GLN A 312 24.53 -7.07 7.99
C GLN A 312 23.70 -8.35 7.79
N ASN A 313 24.34 -9.51 7.65
CA ASN A 313 23.62 -10.78 7.56
C ASN A 313 22.88 -11.12 8.87
N ASN A 314 23.52 -10.90 10.01
CA ASN A 314 22.88 -11.11 11.31
C ASN A 314 21.71 -10.15 11.51
N ALA A 315 21.85 -8.87 11.10
CA ALA A 315 20.75 -7.89 11.14
C ALA A 315 19.57 -8.34 10.27
N ALA A 316 19.82 -8.78 9.03
CA ALA A 316 18.78 -9.28 8.14
C ALA A 316 18.04 -10.51 8.72
N ALA A 317 18.76 -11.40 9.42
CA ALA A 317 18.15 -12.54 10.11
C ALA A 317 17.28 -12.11 11.27
N LEU A 318 17.72 -11.12 12.07
CA LEU A 318 16.92 -10.56 13.17
C LEU A 318 15.67 -9.82 12.65
N GLU A 319 15.79 -9.10 11.55
CA GLU A 319 14.65 -8.46 10.87
C GLU A 319 13.62 -9.51 10.40
N LEU A 320 14.07 -10.67 9.91
CA LEU A 320 13.16 -11.78 9.58
C LEU A 320 12.36 -12.24 10.80
N TYR A 321 12.99 -12.40 11.96
CA TYR A 321 12.28 -12.74 13.20
C TYR A 321 11.30 -11.65 13.61
N GLN A 322 11.67 -10.37 13.50
CA GLN A 322 10.74 -9.26 13.77
C GLN A 322 9.50 -9.31 12.85
N VAL A 323 9.69 -9.64 11.57
CA VAL A 323 8.56 -9.77 10.63
C VAL A 323 7.69 -10.97 11.00
N GLN A 324 8.28 -12.10 11.41
CA GLN A 324 7.53 -13.27 11.90
C GLN A 324 6.67 -12.93 13.12
N ASP A 325 7.25 -12.27 14.11
CA ASP A 325 6.54 -11.84 15.33
C ASP A 325 5.40 -10.87 14.99
N ARG A 326 5.65 -9.91 14.09
CA ARG A 326 4.62 -8.98 13.60
C ARG A 326 3.48 -9.71 12.91
N VAL A 327 3.77 -10.65 12.03
CA VAL A 327 2.77 -11.46 11.33
C VAL A 327 1.93 -12.26 12.32
N ALA A 328 2.55 -12.92 13.29
CA ALA A 328 1.84 -13.67 14.32
C ALA A 328 0.92 -12.75 15.13
N ALA A 329 1.41 -11.58 15.56
CA ALA A 329 0.62 -10.61 16.30
C ALA A 329 -0.55 -10.05 15.48
N GLU A 330 -0.35 -9.76 14.17
CA GLU A 330 -1.41 -9.31 13.27
C GLU A 330 -2.51 -10.37 13.10
N VAL A 331 -2.15 -11.64 12.96
CA VAL A 331 -3.11 -12.75 12.88
C VAL A 331 -3.93 -12.86 14.16
N VAL A 332 -3.28 -12.81 15.32
CA VAL A 332 -3.95 -12.87 16.64
C VAL A 332 -4.91 -11.70 16.80
N ALA A 333 -4.45 -10.48 16.51
CA ALA A 333 -5.26 -9.27 16.61
C ALA A 333 -6.47 -9.30 15.69
N ALA A 334 -6.26 -9.67 14.40
CA ALA A 334 -7.34 -9.74 13.42
C ALA A 334 -8.36 -10.84 13.76
N HIS A 335 -7.91 -12.00 14.22
CA HIS A 335 -8.79 -13.06 14.70
C HIS A 335 -9.63 -12.61 15.91
N ALA A 336 -8.99 -12.00 16.92
CA ALA A 336 -9.70 -11.49 18.08
C ALA A 336 -10.76 -10.45 17.70
N GLN A 337 -10.44 -9.54 16.76
CA GLN A 337 -11.40 -8.57 16.22
C GLN A 337 -12.58 -9.29 15.55
N THR A 338 -12.32 -10.27 14.69
CA THR A 338 -13.36 -11.03 13.98
C THR A 338 -14.31 -11.72 14.95
N VAL A 339 -13.79 -12.44 15.95
CA VAL A 339 -14.62 -13.13 16.96
C VAL A 339 -15.46 -12.15 17.76
N ARG A 340 -14.89 -11.01 18.18
CA ARG A 340 -15.61 -10.01 18.98
C ARG A 340 -16.65 -9.25 18.17
N THR A 341 -16.34 -8.90 16.93
CA THR A 341 -17.30 -8.21 16.06
C THR A 341 -18.50 -9.10 15.69
N THR A 342 -18.28 -10.39 15.48
CA THR A 342 -19.38 -11.36 15.26
C THR A 342 -20.38 -11.38 16.40
N ARG A 343 -19.91 -11.29 17.66
CA ARG A 343 -20.80 -11.22 18.82
C ARG A 343 -21.50 -9.86 18.91
N ARG A 344 -20.77 -8.76 18.69
CA ARG A 344 -21.34 -7.40 18.73
C ARG A 344 -22.48 -7.20 17.72
N ILE A 345 -22.41 -7.83 16.51
CA ILE A 345 -23.51 -7.75 15.54
C ILE A 345 -24.78 -8.31 16.14
N LYS A 346 -24.71 -9.48 16.79
CA LYS A 346 -25.90 -10.11 17.41
C LYS A 346 -26.53 -9.21 18.46
N ASP A 347 -25.70 -8.65 19.35
CA ASP A 347 -26.18 -7.76 20.41
C ASP A 347 -26.76 -6.44 19.83
N ALA A 348 -26.13 -5.89 18.79
CA ALA A 348 -26.60 -4.67 18.12
C ALA A 348 -27.89 -4.90 17.32
N GLU A 349 -28.06 -6.07 16.69
CA GLU A 349 -29.29 -6.46 15.99
C GLU A 349 -30.45 -6.61 16.98
N GLU A 350 -30.24 -7.29 18.08
CA GLU A 350 -31.23 -7.41 19.16
C GLU A 350 -31.58 -6.05 19.76
N GLY A 351 -30.59 -5.20 20.01
CA GLY A 351 -30.76 -3.84 20.50
C GLY A 351 -31.58 -2.98 19.55
N LEU A 352 -31.34 -3.07 18.23
CA LEU A 352 -32.09 -2.35 17.21
C LEU A 352 -33.55 -2.82 17.14
N GLN A 353 -33.81 -4.12 17.23
CA GLN A 353 -35.18 -4.64 17.25
C GLN A 353 -35.97 -4.11 18.44
N TYR A 354 -35.41 -4.11 19.64
CA TYR A 354 -36.11 -3.57 20.82
C TYR A 354 -36.26 -2.04 20.75
N ALA A 355 -35.31 -1.32 20.18
CA ALA A 355 -35.43 0.12 20.02
C ALA A 355 -36.53 0.49 19.02
N LEU A 356 -36.67 -0.28 17.90
CA LEU A 356 -37.75 -0.12 16.94
C LEU A 356 -39.11 -0.40 17.60
N ASP A 357 -39.24 -1.54 18.28
CA ASP A 357 -40.48 -1.92 18.98
C ASP A 357 -40.90 -0.87 20.01
N THR A 358 -39.94 -0.35 20.78
CA THR A 358 -40.15 0.69 21.77
C THR A 358 -40.61 2.01 21.14
N ALA A 359 -39.95 2.45 20.06
CA ALA A 359 -40.28 3.66 19.33
C ALA A 359 -41.70 3.57 18.73
N ASP A 360 -42.06 2.43 18.15
CA ASP A 360 -43.36 2.19 17.56
C ASP A 360 -44.49 2.15 18.62
N LYS A 361 -44.28 1.44 19.72
CA LYS A 361 -45.27 1.37 20.82
C LYS A 361 -45.48 2.72 21.50
N ASN A 362 -44.38 3.47 21.75
CA ASN A 362 -44.50 4.82 22.34
C ASN A 362 -45.23 5.78 21.38
N ALA A 363 -44.95 5.70 20.06
CA ALA A 363 -45.66 6.53 19.06
C ALA A 363 -47.14 6.21 18.94
N GLN A 364 -47.53 4.90 19.09
CA GLN A 364 -48.90 4.46 19.13
C GLN A 364 -49.58 4.89 20.45
N GLY A 365 -48.89 4.75 21.58
CA GLY A 365 -49.40 5.09 22.90
C GLY A 365 -49.65 6.60 23.09
N LEU A 366 -48.98 7.47 22.35
CA LEU A 366 -49.22 8.94 22.36
C LEU A 366 -50.64 9.31 21.95
N SER A 367 -51.31 8.47 21.14
CA SER A 367 -52.69 8.68 20.73
C SER A 367 -53.71 8.13 21.73
N GLN A 368 -53.27 7.45 22.77
CA GLN A 368 -54.14 6.84 23.77
C GLN A 368 -54.33 7.75 24.97
N THR A 369 -55.56 7.95 25.33
CA THR A 369 -55.94 8.71 26.51
C THR A 369 -56.56 7.81 27.57
N ARG A 370 -56.28 8.09 28.84
CA ARG A 370 -56.87 7.43 29.99
C ARG A 370 -57.64 8.41 30.81
N ARG A 371 -58.88 8.10 31.17
CA ARG A 371 -59.68 8.88 32.10
C ARG A 371 -59.33 8.49 33.53
N ILE A 372 -58.91 9.45 34.31
CA ILE A 372 -58.65 9.29 35.75
C ILE A 372 -59.57 10.29 36.46
N GLY A 373 -60.67 9.78 37.01
CA GLY A 373 -61.73 10.66 37.56
C GLY A 373 -62.36 11.50 36.45
N ASP A 374 -62.39 12.82 36.64
CA ASP A 374 -62.91 13.79 35.68
C ASP A 374 -61.87 14.32 34.66
N THR A 375 -60.63 13.88 34.79
CA THR A 375 -59.54 14.38 33.93
C THR A 375 -59.13 13.33 32.90
N ILE A 376 -58.99 13.77 31.62
CA ILE A 376 -58.41 12.95 30.54
C ILE A 376 -56.91 13.24 30.49
N THR A 377 -56.10 12.21 30.64
CA THR A 377 -54.63 12.27 30.59
C THR A 377 -54.09 11.40 29.47
N LEU A 378 -52.96 11.82 28.87
CA LEU A 378 -52.23 11.00 27.91
C LEU A 378 -51.61 9.80 28.62
N VAL A 379 -51.67 8.62 27.97
CA VAL A 379 -50.99 7.40 28.47
C VAL A 379 -49.48 7.56 28.37
N PHE A 380 -48.99 8.11 27.24
CA PHE A 380 -47.58 8.44 27.03
C PHE A 380 -47.41 9.93 26.75
N ARG A 381 -46.34 10.52 27.28
CA ARG A 381 -46.01 11.93 27.03
C ARG A 381 -45.15 12.06 25.76
N PRO A 382 -45.23 13.19 25.01
CA PRO A 382 -44.40 13.46 23.85
C PRO A 382 -42.90 13.29 24.14
N GLN A 383 -42.47 13.58 25.38
CA GLN A 383 -41.09 13.41 25.82
C GLN A 383 -40.62 11.94 25.81
N GLU A 384 -41.48 10.98 26.13
CA GLU A 384 -41.14 9.55 26.13
C GLU A 384 -40.92 9.04 24.69
N VAL A 385 -41.77 9.51 23.76
CA VAL A 385 -41.59 9.21 22.33
C VAL A 385 -40.28 9.82 21.81
N LEU A 386 -39.99 11.06 22.20
CA LEU A 386 -38.75 11.73 21.82
C LEU A 386 -37.49 10.95 22.27
N VAL A 387 -37.48 10.49 23.53
CA VAL A 387 -36.37 9.68 24.07
C VAL A 387 -36.27 8.34 23.32
N SER A 388 -37.40 7.71 22.94
CA SER A 388 -37.35 6.47 22.19
C SER A 388 -36.81 6.67 20.75
N ILE A 389 -37.08 7.79 20.08
CA ILE A 389 -36.50 8.15 18.78
C ILE A 389 -34.97 8.38 18.92
N GLN A 390 -34.51 9.01 20.00
CA GLN A 390 -33.08 9.19 20.28
C GLN A 390 -32.38 7.83 20.47
N SER A 391 -32.97 6.95 21.27
CA SER A 391 -32.46 5.60 21.48
C SER A 391 -32.42 4.77 20.19
N LEU A 392 -33.45 4.91 19.35
CA LEU A 392 -33.51 4.27 18.05
C LEU A 392 -32.39 4.75 17.11
N GLN A 393 -32.13 6.05 17.06
CA GLN A 393 -31.01 6.58 16.27
C GLN A 393 -29.66 6.01 16.73
N GLN A 394 -29.46 5.91 18.04
CA GLN A 394 -28.23 5.32 18.56
C GLN A 394 -28.15 3.82 18.21
N ALA A 395 -29.24 3.09 18.33
CA ALA A 395 -29.28 1.66 17.97
C ALA A 395 -28.99 1.42 16.47
N TYR A 396 -29.48 2.28 15.56
CA TYR A 396 -29.14 2.23 14.14
C TYR A 396 -27.64 2.44 13.91
N ARG A 397 -27.05 3.48 14.53
CA ARG A 397 -25.60 3.75 14.43
C ARG A 397 -24.77 2.55 14.92
N ASP A 398 -25.13 2.01 16.07
CA ASP A 398 -24.43 0.87 16.66
C ASP A 398 -24.51 -0.38 15.76
N TYR A 399 -25.67 -0.60 15.13
CA TYR A 399 -25.91 -1.70 14.21
C TYR A 399 -25.06 -1.57 12.93
N TYR A 400 -25.14 -0.44 12.20
CA TYR A 400 -24.36 -0.27 10.97
C TYR A 400 -22.86 -0.25 11.24
N LYS A 401 -22.44 0.35 12.34
CA LYS A 401 -21.05 0.32 12.78
C LYS A 401 -20.58 -1.11 13.09
N ALA A 402 -21.39 -1.92 13.79
CA ALA A 402 -21.02 -3.31 14.10
C ALA A 402 -20.83 -4.16 12.83
N ILE A 403 -21.71 -4.01 11.83
CA ILE A 403 -21.59 -4.69 10.54
C ILE A 403 -20.33 -4.24 9.80
N THR A 404 -20.09 -2.94 9.71
CA THR A 404 -18.90 -2.39 9.05
C THR A 404 -17.63 -2.86 9.71
N GLU A 405 -17.54 -2.81 11.04
CA GLU A 405 -16.37 -3.29 11.78
C GLU A 405 -16.16 -4.80 11.58
N HIS A 406 -17.22 -5.59 11.50
CA HIS A 406 -17.11 -7.03 11.22
C HIS A 406 -16.58 -7.28 9.82
N ASN A 407 -17.16 -6.65 8.79
CA ASN A 407 -16.70 -6.81 7.42
C ASN A 407 -15.22 -6.41 7.29
N ARG A 408 -14.81 -5.29 7.89
CA ARG A 408 -13.42 -4.86 7.91
C ARG A 408 -12.51 -5.85 8.64
N ALA A 409 -12.95 -6.40 9.79
CA ALA A 409 -12.20 -7.41 10.53
C ALA A 409 -11.99 -8.68 9.70
N GLN A 410 -13.00 -9.13 8.95
CA GLN A 410 -12.90 -10.27 8.05
C GLN A 410 -11.85 -10.05 6.94
N PHE A 411 -11.84 -8.87 6.31
CA PHE A 411 -10.83 -8.54 5.31
C PHE A 411 -9.42 -8.39 5.90
N ARG A 412 -9.30 -7.84 7.12
CA ARG A 412 -8.02 -7.79 7.85
C ARG A 412 -7.48 -9.18 8.15
N LEU A 413 -8.35 -10.09 8.63
CA LEU A 413 -7.95 -11.46 8.91
C LEU A 413 -7.53 -12.18 7.62
N TYR A 414 -8.30 -11.99 6.53
CA TYR A 414 -7.97 -12.55 5.23
C TYR A 414 -6.59 -12.09 4.73
N ARG A 415 -6.29 -10.81 4.82
CA ARG A 415 -4.97 -10.23 4.51
C ARG A 415 -3.90 -10.75 5.46
N ALA A 416 -4.17 -10.83 6.77
CA ALA A 416 -3.23 -11.31 7.78
C ALA A 416 -2.80 -12.76 7.54
N LEU A 417 -3.66 -13.56 6.93
CA LEU A 417 -3.35 -14.94 6.52
C LEU A 417 -2.60 -15.03 5.18
N GLY A 418 -2.31 -13.90 4.54
CA GLY A 418 -1.53 -13.87 3.30
C GLY A 418 -2.32 -14.26 2.06
N HIS A 419 -3.64 -14.42 2.15
CA HIS A 419 -4.46 -14.72 0.99
C HIS A 419 -4.46 -13.54 0.02
N PRO A 420 -4.22 -13.77 -1.28
CA PRO A 420 -4.28 -12.71 -2.27
C PRO A 420 -5.72 -12.24 -2.41
N GLY A 421 -5.96 -10.94 -2.21
CA GLY A 421 -7.28 -10.34 -2.31
C GLY A 421 -7.94 -10.52 -3.68
N GLN A 422 -7.17 -10.85 -4.70
CA GLN A 422 -7.63 -11.19 -6.05
C GLN A 422 -8.59 -12.38 -6.07
N GLN A 423 -8.40 -13.37 -5.20
CA GLN A 423 -9.28 -14.55 -5.10
C GLN A 423 -10.68 -14.22 -4.58
N VAL A 424 -10.85 -13.11 -3.87
CA VAL A 424 -12.18 -12.64 -3.42
C VAL A 424 -13.03 -12.14 -4.59
N GLY A 425 -12.39 -11.64 -5.65
CA GLY A 425 -13.08 -11.17 -6.87
C GLY A 425 -13.44 -12.27 -7.86
N ASP A 426 -12.70 -13.39 -7.87
CA ASP A 426 -12.90 -14.51 -8.81
C ASP A 426 -13.89 -15.56 -8.27
N HIS A 427 -13.99 -15.72 -6.97
CA HIS A 427 -15.08 -16.48 -6.39
C HIS A 427 -16.30 -15.56 -6.28
N SER A 428 -17.25 -15.73 -7.18
CA SER A 428 -18.64 -15.41 -6.87
C SER A 428 -18.97 -16.24 -5.62
N VAL A 429 -18.69 -15.67 -4.45
CA VAL A 429 -19.24 -16.15 -3.19
C VAL A 429 -20.74 -16.01 -3.40
N VAL A 430 -21.38 -17.10 -3.76
CA VAL A 430 -22.82 -17.23 -3.75
C VAL A 430 -23.20 -17.09 -2.27
N LEU A 431 -23.35 -15.83 -1.86
CA LEU A 431 -24.00 -15.48 -0.62
C LEU A 431 -25.44 -15.99 -0.77
N LYS A 432 -25.68 -17.26 -0.41
CA LYS A 432 -27.05 -17.71 -0.15
C LYS A 432 -27.51 -16.88 1.04
N PRO A 433 -28.46 -15.97 0.87
CA PRO A 433 -29.11 -15.36 2.02
C PRO A 433 -29.74 -16.54 2.77
N LYS A 434 -29.31 -16.74 4.01
CA LYS A 434 -30.02 -17.62 4.91
C LYS A 434 -31.39 -16.95 5.13
N PRO A 435 -32.51 -17.55 4.79
CA PRO A 435 -33.80 -16.93 5.02
C PRO A 435 -33.99 -16.80 6.54
N SER A 436 -33.76 -15.63 7.08
CA SER A 436 -34.30 -15.26 8.38
C SER A 436 -35.75 -14.85 8.12
N ASP A 437 -36.68 -15.62 8.63
CA ASP A 437 -38.12 -15.40 8.56
C ASP A 437 -38.57 -14.18 9.36
N LYS A 438 -38.13 -13.03 8.95
CA LYS A 438 -38.79 -11.72 9.16
C LYS A 438 -37.95 -10.68 8.39
N GLU A 439 -38.38 -10.36 7.19
CA GLU A 439 -37.95 -9.13 6.52
C GLU A 439 -38.24 -7.97 7.47
N ILE A 440 -37.17 -7.42 8.06
CA ILE A 440 -37.24 -6.06 8.61
C ILE A 440 -37.48 -5.20 7.38
N SER A 441 -38.69 -4.70 7.24
CA SER A 441 -39.08 -3.76 6.18
C SER A 441 -38.36 -2.44 6.41
N ILE A 442 -37.06 -2.42 6.11
CA ILE A 442 -36.30 -1.17 6.01
C ILE A 442 -36.76 -0.57 4.70
N VAL A 443 -37.58 0.45 4.79
CA VAL A 443 -38.01 1.26 3.65
C VAL A 443 -36.77 1.72 2.94
N GLU A 444 -36.47 1.14 1.77
CA GLU A 444 -35.43 1.67 0.90
C GLU A 444 -35.80 3.12 0.56
N PRO A 445 -34.93 4.09 0.89
CA PRO A 445 -35.22 5.46 0.47
C PRO A 445 -35.22 5.48 -1.06
N VAL A 446 -36.36 5.83 -1.64
CA VAL A 446 -36.49 6.13 -3.07
C VAL A 446 -35.62 7.34 -3.33
N TYR A 447 -34.40 7.10 -3.82
CA TYR A 447 -33.55 8.19 -4.27
C TYR A 447 -34.15 8.75 -5.57
N PRO A 448 -34.38 10.06 -5.70
CA PRO A 448 -34.67 10.62 -6.99
C PRO A 448 -33.51 10.28 -7.92
N SER A 449 -33.79 9.71 -9.06
CA SER A 449 -32.83 9.37 -10.09
C SER A 449 -32.00 10.61 -10.39
N ALA A 450 -30.75 10.64 -9.92
CA ALA A 450 -29.83 11.72 -10.24
C ALA A 450 -29.49 11.58 -11.72
N THR A 451 -30.18 12.32 -12.55
CA THR A 451 -29.79 12.63 -13.92
C THR A 451 -28.36 13.17 -13.85
N ILE A 452 -27.46 12.55 -14.59
CA ILE A 452 -26.06 12.99 -14.71
C ILE A 452 -26.11 14.33 -15.46
N GLU A 453 -26.21 15.45 -14.76
CA GLU A 453 -25.91 16.75 -15.32
C GLU A 453 -24.40 16.84 -15.49
N ARG A 454 -23.98 16.84 -16.75
CA ARG A 454 -22.61 17.16 -17.16
C ARG A 454 -22.30 18.57 -16.66
N VAL A 455 -21.42 18.67 -15.69
CA VAL A 455 -20.80 19.96 -15.34
C VAL A 455 -19.96 20.40 -16.53
N ILE A 456 -20.37 21.48 -17.17
CA ILE A 456 -19.67 22.16 -18.26
C ILE A 456 -18.31 22.64 -17.70
N PRO A 457 -17.19 22.40 -18.39
CA PRO A 457 -15.91 22.94 -17.96
C PRO A 457 -15.89 24.45 -18.16
N LEU A 458 -15.41 25.18 -17.14
CA LEU A 458 -15.12 26.61 -17.25
C LEU A 458 -14.03 26.84 -18.31
N PRO A 459 -14.16 27.87 -19.15
CA PRO A 459 -13.15 28.23 -20.15
C PRO A 459 -11.88 28.81 -19.50
N PRO A 460 -10.76 28.84 -20.25
CA PRO A 460 -9.39 29.09 -19.75
C PRO A 460 -9.18 30.49 -19.15
#